data_b7f0ce44404e94c85bdc654be6347ea9
#
_entry.id   b7f0ce44404e94c85bdc654be6347ea9
#
_cell.length_a   1.000
_cell.length_b   1.000
_cell.length_c   1.000
_cell.angle_alpha   90.00
_cell.angle_beta   90.00
_cell.angle_gamma   90.00
#
_symmetry.space_group_name_H-M   'P 1'
#
loop_
_entity.id
_entity.type
_entity.pdbx_description
1 polymer ?
#
loop_
_entity_poly.entity_id
_entity_poly.type
_entity_poly.pdbx_seq_one_letter_code
_entity_poly.pdbx_strand_id
1 'polypeptide(L)'
;MTDIKNQLVPMVVEQTPRGERAFDIYSRLLKERVIFITGPIEDHMANLVVAQLLFLEAENPEKDINIYINSPGGSVTSGMSIYDTMSYIKPDISTLCIGQASSMGAILLTGGTKGKRFALPNSRIMIHQPLGCLLYTSPSPRDFTE
;
A
#
# COMPACT_ATOMS: atom_id res chain seq x y z
N MET A 1 2.63 -29.33 -8.00
CA MET A 1 1.73 -29.14 -6.85
C MET A 1 1.48 -27.66 -6.64
N THR A 2 0.25 -27.31 -6.45
CA THR A 2 -0.08 -25.93 -6.21
C THR A 2 0.34 -25.53 -4.80
N ASP A 3 1.09 -24.50 -4.71
CA ASP A 3 1.46 -23.95 -3.42
C ASP A 3 0.22 -23.38 -2.73
N ILE A 4 0.10 -23.64 -1.44
CA ILE A 4 -1.00 -23.07 -0.66
C ILE A 4 -1.03 -21.57 -0.78
N LYS A 5 0.14 -20.95 -0.92
CA LYS A 5 0.23 -19.51 -1.09
C LYS A 5 -0.37 -19.01 -2.39
N ASN A 6 -0.56 -19.90 -3.34
CA ASN A 6 -1.15 -19.56 -4.63
C ASN A 6 -2.62 -19.92 -4.68
N GLN A 7 -3.31 -19.79 -3.57
CA GLN A 7 -4.74 -20.04 -3.55
C GLN A 7 -5.44 -19.11 -4.52
N LEU A 8 -6.53 -19.65 -5.08
CA LEU A 8 -7.28 -18.90 -6.04
C LEU A 8 -7.89 -17.66 -5.40
N VAL A 9 -7.69 -16.54 -6.08
CA VAL A 9 -8.34 -15.30 -5.69
C VAL A 9 -9.79 -15.39 -6.15
N PRO A 10 -10.76 -15.03 -5.29
CA PRO A 10 -12.17 -15.06 -5.70
C PRO A 10 -12.43 -14.21 -6.92
N MET A 11 -13.33 -14.71 -7.78
CA MET A 11 -13.73 -13.99 -8.98
C MET A 11 -15.09 -13.35 -8.76
N VAL A 12 -15.27 -12.18 -9.33
CA VAL A 12 -16.53 -11.45 -9.31
C VAL A 12 -17.03 -11.34 -10.74
N VAL A 13 -18.30 -11.68 -10.96
CA VAL A 13 -18.92 -11.58 -12.28
C VAL A 13 -19.87 -10.40 -12.31
N GLU A 14 -19.71 -9.55 -13.30
CA GLU A 14 -20.58 -8.39 -13.49
C GLU A 14 -21.30 -8.46 -14.82
N GLN A 15 -22.55 -8.00 -14.82
CA GLN A 15 -23.28 -7.80 -16.06
C GLN A 15 -22.93 -6.43 -16.61
N THR A 16 -22.55 -6.38 -17.87
CA THR A 16 -22.28 -5.14 -18.57
C THR A 16 -23.11 -5.08 -19.84
N PRO A 17 -23.24 -3.91 -20.47
CA PRO A 17 -23.96 -3.82 -21.76
C PRO A 17 -23.38 -4.71 -22.83
N ARG A 18 -22.11 -5.14 -22.68
CA ARG A 18 -21.45 -6.02 -23.63
C ARG A 18 -21.46 -7.49 -23.19
N GLY A 19 -22.23 -7.82 -22.15
CA GLY A 19 -22.32 -9.17 -21.62
C GLY A 19 -21.65 -9.29 -20.27
N GLU A 20 -21.43 -10.54 -19.83
CA GLU A 20 -20.80 -10.79 -18.55
C GLU A 20 -19.29 -10.54 -18.60
N ARG A 21 -18.78 -9.96 -17.54
CA ARG A 21 -17.34 -9.82 -17.35
C ARG A 21 -16.94 -10.36 -16.00
N ALA A 22 -15.83 -11.08 -15.99
CA ALA A 22 -15.26 -11.62 -14.76
C ALA A 22 -13.99 -10.85 -14.38
N PHE A 23 -13.90 -10.51 -13.11
CA PHE A 23 -12.73 -9.85 -12.54
C PHE A 23 -12.29 -10.62 -11.31
N ASP A 24 -10.99 -10.71 -11.04
CA ASP A 24 -10.59 -11.11 -9.70
C ASP A 24 -10.96 -10.00 -8.73
N ILE A 25 -11.05 -10.35 -7.43
CA ILE A 25 -11.56 -9.38 -6.43
C ILE A 25 -10.69 -8.13 -6.36
N TYR A 26 -9.38 -8.27 -6.51
CA TYR A 26 -8.49 -7.09 -6.43
C TYR A 26 -8.65 -6.19 -7.65
N SER A 27 -8.78 -6.78 -8.83
CA SER A 27 -9.01 -6.00 -10.05
C SER A 27 -10.36 -5.29 -10.00
N ARG A 28 -11.37 -5.94 -9.43
CA ARG A 28 -12.68 -5.31 -9.27
C ARG A 28 -12.63 -4.14 -8.30
N LEU A 29 -11.90 -4.31 -7.20
CA LEU A 29 -11.74 -3.22 -6.23
C LEU A 29 -10.88 -2.09 -6.78
N LEU A 30 -9.93 -2.39 -7.66
CA LEU A 30 -9.15 -1.36 -8.32
C LEU A 30 -10.06 -0.42 -9.13
N LYS A 31 -11.12 -0.94 -9.74
CA LYS A 31 -12.10 -0.10 -10.43
C LYS A 31 -12.77 0.89 -9.48
N GLU A 32 -12.86 0.56 -8.20
CA GLU A 32 -13.36 1.47 -7.17
C GLU A 32 -12.25 2.33 -6.58
N ARG A 33 -11.09 2.34 -7.22
CA ARG A 33 -9.92 3.12 -6.80
C ARG A 33 -9.36 2.67 -5.46
N VAL A 34 -9.37 1.37 -5.23
CA VAL A 34 -8.83 0.75 -4.01
C VAL A 34 -7.61 -0.07 -4.36
N ILE A 35 -6.50 0.20 -3.69
CA ILE A 35 -5.24 -0.53 -3.83
C ILE A 35 -4.91 -1.15 -2.49
N PHE A 36 -4.39 -2.38 -2.51
CA PHE A 36 -3.98 -3.09 -1.31
C PHE A 36 -2.46 -3.17 -1.23
N ILE A 37 -1.93 -2.86 -0.06
CA ILE A 37 -0.54 -3.12 0.29
C ILE A 37 -0.58 -4.13 1.42
N THR A 38 -0.41 -5.41 1.07
CA THR A 38 -0.51 -6.50 2.02
C THR A 38 0.74 -7.35 1.99
N GLY A 39 1.14 -7.83 3.17
CA GLY A 39 2.33 -8.66 3.29
C GLY A 39 3.61 -7.85 3.20
N PRO A 40 4.75 -8.53 3.05
CA PRO A 40 6.05 -7.85 2.98
C PRO A 40 6.15 -6.94 1.77
N ILE A 41 6.79 -5.79 1.96
CA ILE A 41 7.05 -4.83 0.88
C ILE A 41 8.35 -5.23 0.21
N GLU A 42 8.28 -5.52 -1.10
CA GLU A 42 9.44 -5.90 -1.89
C GLU A 42 9.26 -5.34 -3.31
N ASP A 43 10.29 -5.50 -4.15
CA ASP A 43 10.34 -4.82 -5.44
C ASP A 43 9.16 -5.13 -6.35
N HIS A 44 8.79 -6.40 -6.48
CA HIS A 44 7.71 -6.79 -7.39
C HIS A 44 6.38 -6.18 -6.97
N MET A 45 6.05 -6.30 -5.70
CA MET A 45 4.81 -5.75 -5.17
C MET A 45 4.81 -4.23 -5.31
N ALA A 46 5.95 -3.58 -5.01
CA ALA A 46 6.03 -2.13 -5.09
C ALA A 46 5.82 -1.64 -6.52
N ASN A 47 6.40 -2.34 -7.49
CA ASN A 47 6.20 -1.97 -8.89
C ASN A 47 4.74 -2.07 -9.30
N LEU A 48 4.03 -3.08 -8.82
CA LEU A 48 2.61 -3.23 -9.11
C LEU A 48 1.79 -2.11 -8.47
N VAL A 49 2.12 -1.73 -7.24
CA VAL A 49 1.42 -0.62 -6.58
C VAL A 49 1.66 0.69 -7.30
N VAL A 50 2.92 0.95 -7.68
CA VAL A 50 3.26 2.16 -8.42
C VAL A 50 2.49 2.21 -9.74
N ALA A 51 2.44 1.09 -10.47
CA ALA A 51 1.71 1.03 -11.73
C ALA A 51 0.22 1.32 -11.53
N GLN A 52 -0.37 0.78 -10.47
CA GLN A 52 -1.77 1.01 -10.17
C GLN A 52 -2.04 2.47 -9.82
N LEU A 53 -1.15 3.09 -9.05
CA LEU A 53 -1.28 4.50 -8.72
C LEU A 53 -1.26 5.38 -9.98
N LEU A 54 -0.30 5.12 -10.86
CA LEU A 54 -0.20 5.88 -12.10
C LEU A 54 -1.40 5.66 -13.01
N PHE A 55 -1.90 4.43 -13.06
CA PHE A 55 -3.09 4.10 -13.84
C PHE A 55 -4.31 4.86 -13.33
N LEU A 56 -4.51 4.88 -12.02
CA LEU A 56 -5.66 5.55 -11.44
C LEU A 56 -5.58 7.07 -11.60
N GLU A 57 -4.37 7.62 -11.52
CA GLU A 57 -4.21 9.05 -11.80
C GLU A 57 -4.59 9.36 -13.24
N ALA A 58 -4.15 8.55 -14.18
CA ALA A 58 -4.46 8.77 -15.58
C ALA A 58 -5.97 8.68 -15.86
N GLU A 59 -6.67 7.79 -15.13
CA GLU A 59 -8.11 7.65 -15.31
C GLU A 59 -8.88 8.87 -14.81
N ASN A 60 -8.54 9.37 -13.65
CA ASN A 60 -9.20 10.54 -13.08
C ASN A 60 -8.28 11.19 -12.04
N PRO A 61 -7.56 12.24 -12.42
CA PRO A 61 -6.62 12.89 -11.50
C PRO A 61 -7.29 13.67 -10.37
N GLU A 62 -8.58 13.84 -10.41
CA GLU A 62 -9.30 14.63 -9.41
C GLU A 62 -9.94 13.78 -8.31
N LYS A 63 -9.99 12.46 -8.50
CA LYS A 63 -10.70 11.59 -7.58
C LYS A 63 -9.72 10.89 -6.64
N ASP A 64 -10.09 10.78 -5.35
CA ASP A 64 -9.26 10.16 -4.34
C ASP A 64 -8.93 8.71 -4.68
N ILE A 65 -7.75 8.29 -4.27
CA ILE A 65 -7.30 6.90 -4.32
C ILE A 65 -7.27 6.40 -2.87
N ASN A 66 -7.72 5.17 -2.67
CA ASN A 66 -7.75 4.55 -1.35
C ASN A 66 -6.71 3.43 -1.29
N ILE A 67 -5.86 3.46 -0.27
CA ILE A 67 -4.86 2.42 -0.05
C ILE A 67 -5.14 1.76 1.29
N TYR A 68 -5.35 0.44 1.26
CA TYR A 68 -5.54 -0.36 2.46
C TYR A 68 -4.24 -1.08 2.76
N ILE A 69 -3.75 -0.91 3.99
CA ILE A 69 -2.42 -1.37 4.38
C ILE A 69 -2.54 -2.43 5.47
N ASN A 70 -1.94 -3.59 5.21
CA ASN A 70 -1.78 -4.65 6.18
C ASN A 70 -0.41 -5.26 5.94
N SER A 71 0.64 -4.65 6.49
CA SER A 71 2.00 -5.00 6.14
C SER A 71 2.94 -4.89 7.33
N PRO A 72 3.86 -5.87 7.49
CA PRO A 72 4.91 -5.78 8.49
C PRO A 72 6.07 -4.90 8.06
N GLY A 73 6.02 -4.34 6.85
CA GLY A 73 7.11 -3.57 6.29
C GLY A 73 7.93 -4.40 5.32
N GLY A 74 9.15 -4.00 5.10
CA GLY A 74 10.06 -4.70 4.18
C GLY A 74 11.13 -3.79 3.66
N SER A 75 11.42 -3.89 2.38
CA SER A 75 12.49 -3.13 1.73
C SER A 75 12.22 -1.63 1.79
N VAL A 76 13.19 -0.88 2.28
CA VAL A 76 13.08 0.56 2.36
C VAL A 76 13.02 1.17 0.95
N THR A 77 13.87 0.72 0.05
CA THR A 77 13.88 1.25 -1.32
C THR A 77 12.56 1.01 -2.03
N SER A 78 12.02 -0.20 -1.90
CA SER A 78 10.73 -0.55 -2.50
C SER A 78 9.61 0.30 -1.91
N GLY A 79 9.61 0.45 -0.59
CA GLY A 79 8.61 1.26 0.08
C GLY A 79 8.69 2.73 -0.32
N MET A 80 9.90 3.26 -0.44
CA MET A 80 10.06 4.65 -0.82
C MET A 80 9.62 4.91 -2.26
N SER A 81 9.72 3.93 -3.15
CA SER A 81 9.18 4.09 -4.50
C SER A 81 7.68 4.30 -4.48
N ILE A 82 6.99 3.58 -3.60
CA ILE A 82 5.55 3.77 -3.42
C ILE A 82 5.27 5.15 -2.80
N TYR A 83 6.00 5.48 -1.74
CA TYR A 83 5.83 6.75 -1.04
C TYR A 83 6.02 7.93 -1.98
N ASP A 84 7.09 7.92 -2.77
CA ASP A 84 7.37 8.99 -3.71
C ASP A 84 6.27 9.11 -4.76
N THR A 85 5.76 7.99 -5.24
CA THR A 85 4.67 8.01 -6.22
C THR A 85 3.39 8.58 -5.59
N MET A 86 3.09 8.20 -4.34
CA MET A 86 1.95 8.77 -3.64
C MET A 86 2.03 10.29 -3.54
N SER A 87 3.24 10.79 -3.33
CA SER A 87 3.46 12.23 -3.23
C SER A 87 3.47 12.92 -4.59
N TYR A 88 3.86 12.21 -5.62
CA TYR A 88 4.04 12.76 -6.96
C TYR A 88 2.72 12.94 -7.71
N ILE A 89 1.79 12.00 -7.55
CA ILE A 89 0.54 12.04 -8.30
C ILE A 89 -0.42 13.09 -7.74
N LYS A 90 -1.33 13.53 -8.60
CA LYS A 90 -2.25 14.61 -8.24
C LYS A 90 -3.36 14.21 -7.28
N PRO A 91 -4.00 13.04 -7.41
CA PRO A 91 -5.10 12.69 -6.51
C PRO A 91 -4.69 12.66 -5.05
N ASP A 92 -5.60 13.05 -4.17
CA ASP A 92 -5.42 12.81 -2.76
C ASP A 92 -5.47 11.29 -2.50
N ILE A 93 -4.72 10.86 -1.50
CA ILE A 93 -4.65 9.45 -1.16
C ILE A 93 -5.13 9.25 0.26
N SER A 94 -6.17 8.44 0.40
CA SER A 94 -6.65 8.02 1.71
C SER A 94 -5.98 6.71 2.06
N THR A 95 -5.42 6.61 3.26
CA THR A 95 -4.79 5.38 3.73
C THR A 95 -5.54 4.83 4.94
N LEU A 96 -5.67 3.51 4.99
CA LEU A 96 -6.36 2.82 6.08
C LEU A 96 -5.52 1.63 6.54
N CYS A 97 -5.18 1.60 7.82
CA CYS A 97 -4.49 0.46 8.40
C CYS A 97 -5.52 -0.60 8.80
N ILE A 98 -5.36 -1.80 8.23
CA ILE A 98 -6.16 -2.97 8.56
C ILE A 98 -5.19 -4.03 9.08
N GLY A 99 -5.33 -4.47 10.32
CA GLY A 99 -4.42 -5.43 10.92
C GLY A 99 -3.16 -4.76 11.45
N GLN A 100 -2.19 -4.51 10.59
CA GLN A 100 -0.97 -3.84 11.04
C GLN A 100 -0.36 -2.97 9.95
N ALA A 101 0.36 -1.96 10.39
CA ALA A 101 1.24 -1.18 9.54
C ALA A 101 2.52 -0.95 10.33
N SER A 102 3.54 -1.74 10.02
CA SER A 102 4.79 -1.71 10.77
C SER A 102 5.95 -1.28 9.89
N SER A 103 6.89 -0.55 10.49
CA SER A 103 8.10 -0.13 9.79
C SER A 103 7.74 0.64 8.51
N MET A 104 8.18 0.16 7.36
CA MET A 104 7.89 0.77 6.07
C MET A 104 6.38 0.87 5.80
N GLY A 105 5.60 -0.10 6.31
CA GLY A 105 4.14 -0.03 6.22
C GLY A 105 3.57 1.18 6.96
N ALA A 106 4.14 1.50 8.11
CA ALA A 106 3.72 2.68 8.87
C ALA A 106 4.07 3.98 8.12
N ILE A 107 5.23 4.00 7.46
CA ILE A 107 5.62 5.15 6.67
C ILE A 107 4.64 5.38 5.52
N LEU A 108 4.23 4.31 4.86
CA LEU A 108 3.25 4.43 3.77
C LEU A 108 1.90 4.90 4.30
N LEU A 109 1.50 4.44 5.47
CA LEU A 109 0.28 4.91 6.10
C LEU A 109 0.34 6.43 6.32
N THR A 110 1.47 6.92 6.81
CA THR A 110 1.65 8.36 7.04
C THR A 110 1.76 9.15 5.75
N GLY A 111 2.03 8.47 4.64
CA GLY A 111 2.08 9.10 3.31
C GLY A 111 0.73 9.50 2.77
N GLY A 112 -0.35 9.08 3.40
CA GLY A 112 -1.68 9.51 3.00
C GLY A 112 -1.88 11.01 3.17
N THR A 113 -2.84 11.55 2.46
CA THR A 113 -3.16 12.97 2.54
C THR A 113 -3.60 13.32 3.95
N LYS A 114 -3.15 14.47 4.44
CA LYS A 114 -3.50 14.94 5.78
C LYS A 114 -5.02 14.98 5.94
N GLY A 115 -5.50 14.37 7.01
CA GLY A 115 -6.94 14.29 7.28
C GLY A 115 -7.59 13.07 6.64
N LYS A 116 -6.85 12.31 5.84
CA LYS A 116 -7.38 11.12 5.16
C LYS A 116 -6.59 9.87 5.51
N ARG A 117 -6.04 9.81 6.72
CA ARG A 117 -5.27 8.67 7.23
C ARG A 117 -6.05 8.06 8.37
N PHE A 118 -6.33 6.76 8.28
CA PHE A 118 -7.21 6.08 9.20
C PHE A 118 -6.60 4.76 9.66
N ALA A 119 -7.09 4.28 10.79
CA ALA A 119 -6.72 2.97 11.32
C ALA A 119 -7.96 2.35 11.94
N LEU A 120 -8.16 1.06 11.70
CA LEU A 120 -9.26 0.34 12.35
C LEU A 120 -8.93 0.14 13.84
N PRO A 121 -9.96 -0.01 14.69
CA PRO A 121 -9.74 0.03 16.15
C PRO A 121 -8.78 -1.01 16.71
N ASN A 122 -8.70 -2.18 16.09
CA ASN A 122 -7.84 -3.25 16.60
C ASN A 122 -6.55 -3.39 15.79
N SER A 123 -6.25 -2.41 14.97
CA SER A 123 -5.02 -2.45 14.18
C SER A 123 -3.82 -2.01 15.01
N ARG A 124 -2.64 -2.40 14.53
CA ARG A 124 -1.38 -2.06 15.18
C ARG A 124 -0.52 -1.24 14.24
N ILE A 125 0.02 -0.15 14.74
CA ILE A 125 0.95 0.67 14.00
C ILE A 125 2.26 0.69 14.78
N MET A 126 3.37 0.33 14.10
CA MET A 126 4.66 0.26 14.76
C MET A 126 5.71 0.98 13.92
N ILE A 127 6.43 1.88 14.57
CA ILE A 127 7.57 2.57 13.99
C ILE A 127 8.78 2.28 14.85
N HIS A 128 9.88 1.87 14.23
CA HIS A 128 11.10 1.57 14.97
C HIS A 128 12.30 2.06 14.15
N GLN A 129 13.44 2.13 14.84
CA GLN A 129 14.69 2.43 14.18
C GLN A 129 14.97 1.41 13.09
N PRO A 130 15.61 1.83 12.00
CA PRO A 130 16.06 0.86 11.01
C PRO A 130 16.95 -0.18 11.65
N LEU A 131 16.63 -1.43 11.39
CA LEU A 131 17.45 -2.54 11.81
C LEU A 131 18.39 -2.83 10.66
N GLY A 132 19.56 -2.26 10.73
CA GLY A 132 20.51 -2.46 9.66
C GLY A 132 21.69 -3.22 10.16
N CYS A 133 22.35 -3.90 9.24
CA CYS A 133 23.62 -4.53 9.52
C CYS A 133 24.74 -3.52 9.38
N LEU A 134 24.54 -2.35 9.87
CA LEU A 134 25.51 -1.30 9.72
C LEU A 134 26.67 -1.52 10.68
N LEU A 135 27.84 -1.29 10.17
CA LEU A 135 29.06 -1.44 10.98
C LEU A 135 29.23 -0.29 11.95
N TYR A 136 28.54 0.79 11.74
CA TYR A 136 28.52 1.88 12.69
C TYR A 136 27.19 1.89 13.41
N THR A 137 27.19 2.51 14.56
CA THR A 137 26.00 2.53 15.41
C THR A 137 24.87 3.33 14.73
N SER A 138 23.66 2.87 14.98
CA SER A 138 22.50 3.65 14.60
C SER A 138 22.52 4.98 15.36
N PRO A 139 21.95 6.02 14.81
CA PRO A 139 21.81 7.27 15.54
C PRO A 139 21.09 7.02 16.87
N SER A 140 21.44 7.79 17.89
CA SER A 140 20.75 7.68 19.16
C SER A 140 19.34 8.23 19.04
N PRO A 141 18.41 7.84 19.91
CA PRO A 141 17.08 8.41 19.91
C PRO A 141 17.07 9.93 19.93
N ARG A 142 18.08 10.51 20.55
CA ARG A 142 18.22 11.96 20.62
C ARG A 142 18.34 12.59 19.22
N ASP A 143 19.02 11.89 18.31
CA ASP A 143 19.25 12.41 16.98
C ASP A 143 17.97 12.49 16.15
N PHE A 144 16.96 11.74 16.54
CA PHE A 144 15.67 11.73 15.87
C PHE A 144 14.68 12.69 16.48
N THR A 145 14.97 13.23 17.63
CA THR A 145 14.04 14.11 18.33
C THR A 145 14.34 15.59 18.16
N GLU A 146 15.43 15.90 17.54
CA GLU A 146 15.85 17.29 17.32
C GLU A 146 15.22 17.95 16.11
#